data_efc5635388766a58b7c3d147c1c9bf42
#
_entry.id   efc5635388766a58b7c3d147c1c9bf42
#
_cell.length_a   1.000
_cell.length_b   1.000
_cell.length_c   1.000
_cell.angle_alpha   90.00
_cell.angle_beta   90.00
_cell.angle_gamma   90.00
#
_symmetry.space_group_name_H-M   'P 1'
#
loop_
_entity.id
_entity.type
_entity.pdbx_description
1 polymer ?
#
loop_
_entity_poly.entity_id
_entity_poly.type
_entity_poly.pdbx_seq_one_letter_code
_entity_poly.pdbx_strand_id
1 'polypeptide(L)'
;RRLTLSNLLLPFKVAKSISKAKRVIREFGADIVVGFGGYASAPVLWAAQRMGVPTLIQEQNSYAGVTNKILSRRAKRICVAYEGMERFFPAERIVMTGNPLRGSFSAAASEARKEGLAHYGLSEDRPVVLVVGGSLGTRTLNEMMKRWVAEQTETPKIQVIWQTGKY
;
A
#
# COMPACT_ATOMS: atom_id res chain seq x y z
N ARG A 1 -20.78 -4.51 -8.26
CA ARG A 1 -19.99 -5.21 -9.32
C ARG A 1 -21.00 -5.88 -10.24
N ARG A 2 -21.02 -5.52 -11.52
CA ARG A 2 -21.94 -6.15 -12.50
C ARG A 2 -21.36 -7.52 -12.88
N LEU A 3 -22.21 -8.55 -12.87
CA LEU A 3 -21.90 -9.86 -13.42
C LEU A 3 -21.86 -9.73 -14.94
N THR A 4 -20.70 -9.95 -15.55
CA THR A 4 -20.50 -9.92 -16.99
C THR A 4 -20.07 -11.30 -17.47
N LEU A 5 -20.32 -11.63 -18.75
CA LEU A 5 -19.87 -12.89 -19.37
C LEU A 5 -18.35 -13.12 -19.18
N SER A 6 -17.56 -12.04 -19.07
CA SER A 6 -16.13 -12.14 -18.78
C SER A 6 -15.82 -12.76 -17.41
N ASN A 7 -16.77 -12.75 -16.47
CA ASN A 7 -16.62 -13.38 -15.15
C ASN A 7 -16.71 -14.90 -15.20
N LEU A 8 -17.37 -15.47 -16.21
CA LEU A 8 -17.41 -16.95 -16.43
C LEU A 8 -16.02 -17.49 -16.80
N LEU A 9 -15.18 -16.69 -17.42
CA LEU A 9 -13.80 -17.07 -17.77
C LEU A 9 -12.80 -16.88 -16.62
N LEU A 10 -13.23 -16.32 -15.48
CA LEU A 10 -12.35 -16.03 -14.36
C LEU A 10 -11.65 -17.28 -13.79
N PRO A 11 -12.31 -18.42 -13.59
CA PRO A 11 -11.65 -19.64 -13.11
C PRO A 11 -10.53 -20.11 -14.03
N PHE A 12 -10.74 -20.05 -15.35
CA PHE A 12 -9.74 -20.42 -16.35
C PHE A 12 -8.54 -19.47 -16.33
N LYS A 13 -8.80 -18.15 -16.19
CA LYS A 13 -7.74 -17.15 -16.05
C LYS A 13 -6.91 -17.37 -14.79
N VAL A 14 -7.58 -17.69 -13.67
CA VAL A 14 -6.89 -17.99 -12.40
C VAL A 14 -6.05 -19.26 -12.53
N ALA A 15 -6.59 -20.35 -13.09
CA ALA A 15 -5.85 -21.59 -13.33
C ALA A 15 -4.62 -21.38 -14.20
N LYS A 16 -4.77 -20.61 -15.31
CA LYS A 16 -3.65 -20.22 -16.19
C LYS A 16 -2.61 -19.41 -15.43
N SER A 17 -3.03 -18.45 -14.58
CA SER A 17 -2.13 -17.63 -13.77
C SER A 17 -1.33 -18.48 -12.77
N ILE A 18 -1.98 -19.45 -12.12
CA ILE A 18 -1.33 -20.38 -11.18
C ILE A 18 -0.33 -21.26 -11.93
N SER A 19 -0.69 -21.80 -13.08
CA SER A 19 0.20 -22.62 -13.91
C SER A 19 1.44 -21.84 -14.34
N LYS A 20 1.25 -20.59 -14.78
CA LYS A 20 2.35 -19.68 -15.13
C LYS A 20 3.23 -19.37 -13.90
N ALA A 21 2.61 -19.10 -12.76
CA ALA A 21 3.33 -18.84 -11.51
C ALA A 21 4.22 -20.03 -11.09
N LYS A 22 3.68 -21.26 -11.15
CA LYS A 22 4.46 -22.48 -10.86
C LYS A 22 5.68 -22.61 -11.76
N ARG A 23 5.53 -22.31 -13.06
CA ARG A 23 6.63 -22.34 -14.02
C ARG A 23 7.70 -21.32 -13.65
N VAL A 24 7.30 -20.05 -13.43
CA VAL A 24 8.24 -18.98 -13.06
C VAL A 24 8.98 -19.31 -11.76
N ILE A 25 8.29 -19.77 -10.71
CA ILE A 25 8.91 -20.14 -9.44
C ILE A 25 9.96 -21.22 -9.62
N ARG A 26 9.68 -22.22 -10.48
CA ARG A 26 10.60 -23.32 -10.77
C ARG A 26 11.80 -22.87 -11.61
N GLU A 27 11.57 -22.11 -12.67
CA GLU A 27 12.62 -21.61 -13.56
C GLU A 27 13.55 -20.63 -12.84
N PHE A 28 13.01 -19.83 -11.93
CA PHE A 28 13.79 -18.90 -11.10
C PHE A 28 14.55 -19.61 -9.97
N GLY A 29 14.13 -20.81 -9.56
CA GLY A 29 14.70 -21.50 -8.41
C GLY A 29 14.44 -20.78 -7.08
N ALA A 30 13.22 -20.27 -6.89
CA ALA A 30 12.90 -19.42 -5.75
C ALA A 30 12.97 -20.18 -4.41
N ASP A 31 13.79 -19.73 -3.47
CA ASP A 31 13.89 -20.23 -2.09
C ASP A 31 12.76 -19.71 -1.21
N ILE A 32 12.23 -18.53 -1.52
CA ILE A 32 11.14 -17.88 -0.82
C ILE A 32 10.31 -17.01 -1.78
N VAL A 33 9.02 -16.90 -1.52
CA VAL A 33 8.12 -16.01 -2.26
C VAL A 33 7.48 -15.00 -1.31
N VAL A 34 7.64 -13.72 -1.61
CA VAL A 34 7.09 -12.60 -0.81
C VAL A 34 5.90 -11.99 -1.53
N GLY A 35 4.79 -11.80 -0.81
CA GLY A 35 3.57 -11.18 -1.33
C GLY A 35 3.13 -9.97 -0.53
N PHE A 36 2.84 -8.88 -1.23
CA PHE A 36 2.39 -7.61 -0.67
C PHE A 36 0.85 -7.44 -0.75
N GLY A 37 0.13 -8.53 -0.93
CA GLY A 37 -1.33 -8.49 -1.06
C GLY A 37 -1.83 -8.16 -2.46
N GLY A 38 -3.12 -7.81 -2.54
CA GLY A 38 -3.80 -7.61 -3.80
C GLY A 38 -4.11 -8.92 -4.53
N TYR A 39 -4.95 -8.84 -5.55
CA TYR A 39 -5.38 -10.02 -6.34
C TYR A 39 -4.24 -10.61 -7.18
N ALA A 40 -3.25 -9.81 -7.57
CA ALA A 40 -2.14 -10.25 -8.41
C ALA A 40 -1.16 -11.16 -7.67
N SER A 41 -0.95 -10.98 -6.36
CA SER A 41 -0.07 -11.84 -5.56
C SER A 41 -0.70 -13.21 -5.23
N ALA A 42 -2.02 -13.33 -5.29
CA ALA A 42 -2.74 -14.54 -4.90
C ALA A 42 -2.29 -15.79 -5.68
N PRO A 43 -2.24 -15.82 -7.02
CA PRO A 43 -1.82 -17.00 -7.78
C PRO A 43 -0.38 -17.41 -7.49
N VAL A 44 0.51 -16.44 -7.27
CA VAL A 44 1.94 -16.70 -7.06
C VAL A 44 2.18 -17.28 -5.68
N LEU A 45 1.65 -16.66 -4.63
CA LEU A 45 1.74 -17.18 -3.26
C LEU A 45 1.07 -18.55 -3.12
N TRP A 46 -0.10 -18.72 -3.73
CA TRP A 46 -0.81 -20.01 -3.71
C TRP A 46 0.01 -21.10 -4.39
N ALA A 47 0.61 -20.80 -5.56
CA ALA A 47 1.47 -21.73 -6.28
C ALA A 47 2.70 -22.11 -5.44
N ALA A 48 3.39 -21.14 -4.85
CA ALA A 48 4.53 -21.35 -3.97
C ALA A 48 4.18 -22.29 -2.80
N GLN A 49 3.09 -22.00 -2.09
CA GLN A 49 2.61 -22.81 -0.98
C GLN A 49 2.26 -24.25 -1.38
N ARG A 50 1.76 -24.46 -2.60
CA ARG A 50 1.48 -25.81 -3.14
C ARG A 50 2.72 -26.54 -3.61
N MET A 51 3.78 -25.81 -3.92
CA MET A 51 5.08 -26.37 -4.29
C MET A 51 6.01 -26.61 -3.08
N GLY A 52 5.57 -26.25 -1.87
CA GLY A 52 6.40 -26.33 -0.65
C GLY A 52 7.41 -25.21 -0.50
N VAL A 53 7.37 -24.18 -1.38
CA VAL A 53 8.24 -23.02 -1.27
C VAL A 53 7.72 -22.11 -0.16
N PRO A 54 8.56 -21.73 0.82
CA PRO A 54 8.18 -20.84 1.91
C PRO A 54 7.63 -19.52 1.39
N THR A 55 6.58 -19.00 2.06
CA THR A 55 5.99 -17.70 1.72
C THR A 55 6.03 -16.75 2.89
N LEU A 56 6.26 -15.47 2.58
CA LEU A 56 6.12 -14.34 3.48
C LEU A 56 5.03 -13.41 2.94
N ILE A 57 4.18 -12.93 3.81
CA ILE A 57 3.13 -11.95 3.49
C ILE A 57 3.45 -10.64 4.19
N GLN A 58 3.33 -9.53 3.48
CA GLN A 58 3.36 -8.19 4.05
C GLN A 58 1.95 -7.59 3.97
N GLU A 59 1.41 -7.15 5.11
CA GLU A 59 0.15 -6.41 5.19
C GLU A 59 0.39 -4.98 5.65
N GLN A 60 0.06 -4.02 4.78
CA GLN A 60 0.31 -2.60 4.98
C GLN A 60 -0.83 -1.87 5.66
N ASN A 61 -1.99 -2.50 5.78
CA ASN A 61 -3.21 -1.87 6.26
C ASN A 61 -3.62 -2.40 7.64
N SER A 62 -4.31 -1.59 8.42
CA SER A 62 -4.90 -2.01 9.69
C SER A 62 -6.08 -2.97 9.54
N TYR A 63 -6.58 -3.16 8.32
CA TYR A 63 -7.58 -4.17 7.95
C TYR A 63 -7.05 -5.06 6.84
N ALA A 64 -6.86 -6.33 7.16
CA ALA A 64 -6.23 -7.27 6.25
C ALA A 64 -7.03 -7.52 4.98
N GLY A 65 -6.33 -7.53 3.84
CA GLY A 65 -6.90 -7.89 2.56
C GLY A 65 -7.33 -9.35 2.49
N VAL A 66 -8.36 -9.65 1.69
CA VAL A 66 -8.91 -11.01 1.55
C VAL A 66 -7.84 -12.02 1.11
N THR A 67 -7.00 -11.66 0.15
CA THR A 67 -5.88 -12.50 -0.31
C THR A 67 -4.96 -12.89 0.83
N ASN A 68 -4.52 -11.90 1.63
CA ASN A 68 -3.63 -12.12 2.77
C ASN A 68 -4.29 -13.00 3.84
N LYS A 69 -5.58 -12.79 4.15
CA LYS A 69 -6.33 -13.64 5.09
C LYS A 69 -6.37 -15.11 4.66
N ILE A 70 -6.64 -15.37 3.37
CA ILE A 70 -6.72 -16.74 2.86
C ILE A 70 -5.35 -17.42 2.90
N LEU A 71 -4.30 -16.74 2.47
CA LEU A 71 -2.97 -17.31 2.31
C LEU A 71 -2.13 -17.32 3.59
N SER A 72 -2.52 -16.55 4.61
CA SER A 72 -1.84 -16.48 5.91
C SER A 72 -1.71 -17.83 6.61
N ARG A 73 -2.70 -18.69 6.45
CA ARG A 73 -2.73 -20.03 7.09
C ARG A 73 -1.55 -20.93 6.70
N ARG A 74 -0.92 -20.67 5.56
CA ARG A 74 0.23 -21.44 5.06
C ARG A 74 1.49 -20.60 4.93
N ALA A 75 1.42 -19.31 5.21
CA ALA A 75 2.59 -18.44 5.18
C ALA A 75 3.55 -18.79 6.33
N LYS A 76 4.84 -18.73 6.08
CA LYS A 76 5.89 -18.94 7.10
C LYS A 76 5.92 -17.77 8.09
N ARG A 77 5.79 -16.54 7.60
CA ARG A 77 5.71 -15.32 8.39
C ARG A 77 4.75 -14.32 7.73
N ILE A 78 4.19 -13.46 8.57
CA ILE A 78 3.26 -12.40 8.17
C ILE A 78 3.77 -11.11 8.81
N CYS A 79 4.41 -10.29 8.00
CA CYS A 79 4.87 -8.97 8.40
C CYS A 79 3.69 -8.01 8.39
N VAL A 80 3.51 -7.25 9.45
CA VAL A 80 2.38 -6.33 9.61
C VAL A 80 2.85 -4.93 9.97
N ALA A 81 2.08 -3.93 9.55
CA ALA A 81 2.38 -2.53 9.80
C ALA A 81 1.67 -1.99 11.06
N TYR A 82 0.66 -2.68 11.55
CA TYR A 82 -0.18 -2.24 12.66
C TYR A 82 -0.35 -3.34 13.70
N GLU A 83 -0.58 -2.97 14.94
CA GLU A 83 -0.97 -3.86 16.02
C GLU A 83 -2.40 -4.38 15.87
N GLY A 84 -2.77 -5.40 16.64
CA GLY A 84 -4.11 -5.98 16.64
C GLY A 84 -4.44 -6.81 15.41
N MET A 85 -3.42 -7.28 14.69
CA MET A 85 -3.59 -8.05 13.45
C MET A 85 -3.84 -9.55 13.71
N GLU A 86 -3.72 -10.02 14.94
CA GLU A 86 -4.06 -11.39 15.37
C GLU A 86 -5.56 -11.71 15.17
N ARG A 87 -6.42 -10.71 15.08
CA ARG A 87 -7.82 -10.87 14.66
C ARG A 87 -8.01 -11.37 13.23
N PHE A 88 -6.96 -11.28 12.41
CA PHE A 88 -6.98 -11.68 11.00
C PHE A 88 -6.03 -12.83 10.68
N PHE A 89 -4.95 -12.96 11.44
CA PHE A 89 -3.82 -13.84 11.15
C PHE A 89 -3.46 -14.70 12.36
N PRO A 90 -2.85 -15.89 12.16
CA PRO A 90 -2.28 -16.67 13.26
C PRO A 90 -1.22 -15.88 14.01
N ALA A 91 -1.41 -15.67 15.30
CA ALA A 91 -0.56 -14.81 16.12
C ALA A 91 0.93 -15.23 16.10
N GLU A 92 1.19 -16.53 16.13
CA GLU A 92 2.54 -17.12 16.12
C GLU A 92 3.34 -16.88 14.82
N ARG A 93 2.67 -16.38 13.77
CA ARG A 93 3.30 -16.08 12.48
C ARG A 93 3.47 -14.59 12.23
N ILE A 94 2.87 -13.76 13.08
CA ILE A 94 2.95 -12.31 12.95
C ILE A 94 4.33 -11.80 13.36
N VAL A 95 4.83 -10.85 12.59
CA VAL A 95 6.03 -10.07 12.91
C VAL A 95 5.70 -8.61 12.65
N MET A 96 5.83 -7.78 13.69
CA MET A 96 5.66 -6.33 13.56
C MET A 96 6.89 -5.73 12.89
N THR A 97 6.75 -5.28 11.64
CA THR A 97 7.85 -4.71 10.85
C THR A 97 7.60 -3.26 10.43
N GLY A 98 6.39 -2.77 10.60
CA GLY A 98 5.97 -1.53 9.95
C GLY A 98 5.81 -1.70 8.44
N ASN A 99 5.53 -0.60 7.75
CA ASN A 99 5.57 -0.55 6.30
C ASN A 99 7.01 -0.40 5.81
N PRO A 100 7.44 -1.16 4.78
CA PRO A 100 8.76 -0.97 4.18
C PRO A 100 8.80 0.38 3.46
N LEU A 101 9.60 1.30 3.98
CA LEU A 101 9.81 2.62 3.42
C LEU A 101 11.20 2.72 2.78
N ARG A 102 11.36 3.65 1.85
CA ARG A 102 12.68 3.96 1.30
C ARG A 102 13.54 4.61 2.39
N GLY A 103 14.82 4.26 2.49
CA GLY A 103 15.74 4.77 3.50
C GLY A 103 15.93 6.29 3.51
N SER A 104 15.59 6.97 2.41
CA SER A 104 15.65 8.44 2.29
C SER A 104 14.69 9.19 3.24
N PHE A 105 13.72 8.50 3.85
CA PHE A 105 12.82 9.11 4.84
C PHE A 105 13.39 9.19 6.25
N SER A 106 14.59 8.68 6.49
CA SER A 106 15.29 8.73 7.79
C SER A 106 16.23 9.93 7.96
N ALA A 107 16.35 10.79 6.94
CA ALA A 107 17.17 11.99 7.03
C ALA A 107 16.66 12.97 8.09
N ALA A 108 17.58 13.72 8.72
CA ALA A 108 17.29 14.66 9.79
C ALA A 108 16.10 15.57 9.42
N ALA A 109 15.01 15.46 10.16
CA ALA A 109 13.74 16.12 9.85
C ALA A 109 13.86 17.65 9.71
N SER A 110 14.84 18.27 10.38
CA SER A 110 15.10 19.71 10.33
C SER A 110 15.71 20.18 8.99
N GLU A 111 16.64 19.43 8.45
CA GLU A 111 17.28 19.77 7.15
C GLU A 111 16.29 19.50 6.00
N ALA A 112 15.63 18.36 6.01
CA ALA A 112 14.58 18.04 5.03
C ALA A 112 13.45 19.09 5.03
N ARG A 113 13.11 19.65 6.21
CA ARG A 113 12.12 20.74 6.30
C ARG A 113 12.61 22.01 5.59
N LYS A 114 13.84 22.45 5.83
CA LYS A 114 14.40 23.65 5.19
C LYS A 114 14.45 23.52 3.67
N GLU A 115 14.95 22.38 3.19
CA GLU A 115 14.98 22.09 1.76
C GLU A 115 13.57 22.08 1.15
N GLY A 116 12.61 21.46 1.83
CA GLY A 116 11.21 21.42 1.39
C GLY A 116 10.58 22.81 1.33
N LEU A 117 10.79 23.65 2.34
CA LEU A 117 10.30 25.03 2.35
C LEU A 117 10.90 25.84 1.18
N ALA A 118 12.22 25.76 1.00
CA ALA A 118 12.90 26.43 -0.11
C ALA A 118 12.40 25.95 -1.48
N HIS A 119 12.21 24.63 -1.64
CA HIS A 119 11.73 24.03 -2.90
C HIS A 119 10.34 24.54 -3.30
N TYR A 120 9.45 24.74 -2.32
CA TYR A 120 8.09 25.21 -2.57
C TYR A 120 7.93 26.74 -2.41
N GLY A 121 9.01 27.49 -2.14
CA GLY A 121 8.96 28.94 -1.92
C GLY A 121 8.14 29.32 -0.68
N LEU A 122 8.18 28.49 0.36
CA LEU A 122 7.43 28.69 1.60
C LEU A 122 8.33 29.34 2.67
N SER A 123 7.69 30.04 3.59
CA SER A 123 8.33 30.78 4.67
C SER A 123 8.46 29.91 5.93
N GLU A 124 9.50 30.14 6.74
CA GLU A 124 9.74 29.38 7.98
C GLU A 124 8.86 29.84 9.14
N ASP A 125 8.35 31.08 9.10
CA ASP A 125 7.60 31.75 10.17
C ASP A 125 6.14 31.34 10.28
N ARG A 126 5.63 30.61 9.28
CA ARG A 126 4.23 30.17 9.23
C ARG A 126 4.10 28.64 9.19
N PRO A 127 3.09 28.09 9.86
CA PRO A 127 2.77 26.67 9.77
C PRO A 127 2.48 26.25 8.33
N VAL A 128 2.92 25.04 7.96
CA VAL A 128 2.63 24.44 6.64
C VAL A 128 1.72 23.23 6.84
N VAL A 129 0.62 23.23 6.11
CA VAL A 129 -0.31 22.11 6.04
C VAL A 129 -0.13 21.38 4.72
N LEU A 130 0.14 20.06 4.79
CA LEU A 130 0.21 19.21 3.63
C LEU A 130 -1.13 18.47 3.45
N VAL A 131 -1.77 18.69 2.28
CA VAL A 131 -3.03 18.03 1.91
C VAL A 131 -2.75 17.05 0.77
N VAL A 132 -2.90 15.75 1.04
CA VAL A 132 -2.62 14.68 0.09
C VAL A 132 -3.78 13.70 0.02
N GLY A 133 -4.34 13.52 -1.17
CA GLY A 133 -5.45 12.61 -1.45
C GLY A 133 -5.05 11.25 -2.03
N GLY A 134 -3.78 10.83 -1.85
CA GLY A 134 -3.20 9.66 -2.50
C GLY A 134 -2.75 9.96 -3.94
N SER A 135 -2.17 8.97 -4.63
CA SER A 135 -1.51 9.15 -5.94
C SER A 135 -2.43 9.68 -7.05
N LEU A 136 -3.71 9.43 -6.97
CA LEU A 136 -4.72 9.90 -7.94
C LEU A 136 -5.44 11.18 -7.50
N GLY A 137 -5.24 11.59 -6.26
CA GLY A 137 -6.03 12.62 -5.60
C GLY A 137 -7.36 12.10 -5.05
N THR A 138 -8.05 12.92 -4.28
CA THR A 138 -9.36 12.60 -3.72
C THR A 138 -10.31 13.77 -3.98
N ARG A 139 -11.39 13.51 -4.72
CA ARG A 139 -12.35 14.54 -5.10
C ARG A 139 -12.92 15.29 -3.88
N THR A 140 -13.29 14.57 -2.83
CA THR A 140 -13.85 15.18 -1.61
C THR A 140 -12.87 16.15 -0.96
N LEU A 141 -11.58 15.78 -0.84
CA LEU A 141 -10.55 16.68 -0.32
C LEU A 141 -10.36 17.89 -1.23
N ASN A 142 -10.32 17.67 -2.54
CA ASN A 142 -10.14 18.76 -3.49
C ASN A 142 -11.29 19.76 -3.44
N GLU A 143 -12.55 19.33 -3.37
CA GLU A 143 -13.70 20.20 -3.25
C GLU A 143 -13.71 20.95 -1.91
N MET A 144 -13.30 20.31 -0.83
CA MET A 144 -13.15 20.96 0.47
C MET A 144 -12.08 22.06 0.42
N MET A 145 -10.92 21.76 -0.17
CA MET A 145 -9.83 22.72 -0.29
C MET A 145 -10.19 23.91 -1.19
N LYS A 146 -10.90 23.67 -2.30
CA LYS A 146 -11.41 24.75 -3.16
C LYS A 146 -12.33 25.71 -2.39
N ARG A 147 -13.25 25.17 -1.59
CA ARG A 147 -14.13 25.99 -0.75
C ARG A 147 -13.33 26.79 0.26
N TRP A 148 -12.42 26.13 0.97
CA TRP A 148 -11.57 26.80 1.96
C TRP A 148 -10.76 27.95 1.33
N VAL A 149 -10.17 27.77 0.15
CA VAL A 149 -9.42 28.82 -0.57
C VAL A 149 -10.36 29.96 -0.96
N ALA A 150 -11.56 29.65 -1.46
CA ALA A 150 -12.54 30.67 -1.88
C ALA A 150 -13.08 31.50 -0.70
N GLU A 151 -13.08 30.97 0.51
CA GLU A 151 -13.55 31.64 1.72
C GLU A 151 -12.46 32.54 2.36
N GLN A 152 -11.21 32.50 1.89
CA GLN A 152 -10.14 33.33 2.41
C GLN A 152 -10.29 34.77 1.87
N THR A 153 -10.59 35.70 2.75
CA THR A 153 -10.68 37.14 2.44
C THR A 153 -9.39 37.89 2.76
N GLU A 154 -8.53 37.28 3.58
CA GLU A 154 -7.22 37.81 4.00
C GLU A 154 -6.13 36.77 3.73
N THR A 155 -4.85 37.20 3.83
CA THR A 155 -3.73 36.29 3.73
C THR A 155 -3.78 35.24 4.84
N PRO A 156 -3.87 33.95 4.54
CA PRO A 156 -3.99 32.92 5.55
C PRO A 156 -2.77 32.89 6.48
N LYS A 157 -3.00 32.62 7.77
CA LYS A 157 -1.94 32.43 8.76
C LYS A 157 -1.13 31.14 8.56
N ILE A 158 -1.61 30.25 7.68
CA ILE A 158 -0.96 29.00 7.31
C ILE A 158 -0.57 29.02 5.85
N GLN A 159 0.38 28.18 5.49
CA GLN A 159 0.77 27.86 4.12
C GLN A 159 0.29 26.47 3.78
N VAL A 160 -0.05 26.22 2.53
CA VAL A 160 -0.61 24.93 2.12
C VAL A 160 0.17 24.36 0.95
N ILE A 161 0.61 23.11 1.11
CA ILE A 161 1.03 22.25 -0.02
C ILE A 161 -0.13 21.32 -0.31
N TRP A 162 -0.68 21.43 -1.50
CA TRP A 162 -1.86 20.64 -1.88
C TRP A 162 -1.60 19.80 -3.13
N GLN A 163 -1.59 18.48 -2.94
CA GLN A 163 -1.49 17.53 -4.03
C GLN A 163 -2.92 17.19 -4.52
N THR A 164 -3.29 17.75 -5.66
CA THR A 164 -4.62 17.62 -6.25
C THR A 164 -4.83 16.28 -6.97
N GLY A 165 -3.76 15.63 -7.41
CA GLY A 165 -3.84 14.44 -8.25
C GLY A 165 -4.32 14.78 -9.66
N LYS A 166 -5.21 13.94 -10.18
CA LYS A 166 -5.78 14.07 -11.55
C LYS A 166 -7.19 14.67 -11.59
N TYR A 167 -7.72 15.13 -10.45
CA TYR A 167 -9.08 15.68 -10.35
C TYR A 167 -9.08 17.19 -10.22
#